data_1091660b1b90a7749e4f318ef5a4667b
#
_entry.id   1091660b1b90a7749e4f318ef5a4667b
#
_cell.length_a   1.000
_cell.length_b   1.000
_cell.length_c   1.000
_cell.angle_alpha   90.00
_cell.angle_beta   90.00
_cell.angle_gamma   90.00
#
_symmetry.space_group_name_H-M   'P 1'
#
loop_
_entity.id
_entity.type
_entity.pdbx_description
1 polymer ?
#
loop_
_entity_poly.entity_id
_entity_poly.type
_entity_poly.pdbx_seq_one_letter_code
_entity_poly.pdbx_strand_id
1 'polypeptide(L)'
;MTGGTDGGTRATTRTGRPLACVVVNPSKPRATAAVRSLLEGELREAGYAGPVWLETSVSEPGTMQARLALAAGASLVVAAGGDGTVRSVAAGLAGTGAQMGIVPLGTANLAARNLGVPVGDARAAARVVAHGIDLPADLAWVRTEPWSDPDVLPDPVVSGAPGGRTGSTPSTPLTGRAAAAPPDSPPTPADPADSRQLSAEAARAVRTIQRATRRPHQWTRPTLGDEHACMVVAGIGFDAGLVASTRPALKARVGWGAYALAAMENLGSPRMDLVLSLLDEAGARRVERLRVRNLLVANGGRLPAGITLLPQARTDDGLLDVAAIDTVAGLAGWSSLARQVLPPYAAHYSESGRSLGRVMLRRGGEVAVQLSAPALVEVDGDLLAPTQSMRVHLDPGALLIRRPAA
;
A
#
# COMPACT_ATOMS: atom_id res chain seq x y z
N MET A 1 35.87 -27.89 12.48
CA MET A 1 34.60 -28.48 12.96
C MET A 1 33.48 -27.63 12.44
N THR A 2 32.77 -28.19 11.49
CA THR A 2 31.76 -27.60 10.63
C THR A 2 30.42 -27.56 11.34
N GLY A 3 29.89 -26.35 11.59
CA GLY A 3 28.53 -26.16 12.08
C GLY A 3 27.56 -26.10 10.88
N GLY A 4 26.69 -27.09 10.78
CA GLY A 4 25.70 -27.20 9.72
C GLY A 4 24.61 -26.14 9.84
N THR A 5 24.31 -25.49 8.75
CA THR A 5 23.13 -24.68 8.56
C THR A 5 21.89 -25.59 8.50
N ASP A 6 21.02 -25.40 9.47
CA ASP A 6 19.74 -26.09 9.58
C ASP A 6 18.83 -25.64 8.43
N GLY A 7 18.72 -26.50 7.42
CA GLY A 7 17.83 -26.31 6.29
C GLY A 7 16.41 -26.61 6.74
N GLY A 8 15.55 -25.58 6.79
CA GLY A 8 14.13 -25.71 7.06
C GLY A 8 13.50 -26.84 6.24
N THR A 9 12.92 -27.80 6.91
CA THR A 9 12.30 -29.00 6.33
C THR A 9 11.13 -28.58 5.45
N ARG A 10 11.32 -28.56 4.12
CA ARG A 10 10.22 -28.37 3.16
C ARG A 10 9.26 -29.55 3.32
N ALA A 11 8.00 -29.24 3.64
CA ALA A 11 6.96 -30.24 3.65
C ALA A 11 6.79 -30.82 2.23
N THR A 12 6.92 -32.16 2.11
CA THR A 12 6.73 -32.86 0.86
C THR A 12 5.42 -33.65 0.92
N THR A 13 4.76 -33.81 -0.23
CA THR A 13 3.61 -34.73 -0.36
C THR A 13 4.02 -36.17 -0.11
N ARG A 14 3.05 -37.11 -0.02
CA ARG A 14 3.30 -38.56 0.03
C ARG A 14 4.19 -39.07 -1.12
N THR A 15 4.31 -38.29 -2.20
CA THR A 15 5.16 -38.62 -3.36
C THR A 15 6.56 -37.96 -3.28
N GLY A 16 6.89 -37.25 -2.20
CA GLY A 16 8.18 -36.56 -2.05
C GLY A 16 8.30 -35.26 -2.91
N ARG A 17 7.25 -34.87 -3.64
CA ARG A 17 7.25 -33.65 -4.48
C ARG A 17 6.76 -32.44 -3.69
N PRO A 18 7.30 -31.22 -3.92
CA PRO A 18 6.82 -30.02 -3.27
C PRO A 18 5.36 -29.73 -3.64
N LEU A 19 4.57 -29.24 -2.68
CA LEU A 19 3.18 -28.90 -2.90
C LEU A 19 3.05 -27.45 -3.37
N ALA A 20 2.28 -27.23 -4.45
CA ALA A 20 1.81 -25.91 -4.87
C ALA A 20 0.31 -25.77 -4.56
N CYS A 21 -0.10 -24.59 -4.06
CA CYS A 21 -1.50 -24.23 -3.93
C CYS A 21 -1.78 -22.96 -4.75
N VAL A 22 -2.95 -22.90 -5.38
CA VAL A 22 -3.38 -21.74 -6.17
C VAL A 22 -4.63 -21.14 -5.54
N VAL A 23 -4.48 -19.92 -5.06
CA VAL A 23 -5.60 -19.08 -4.56
C VAL A 23 -6.17 -18.31 -5.73
N VAL A 24 -7.36 -18.67 -6.19
CA VAL A 24 -7.97 -18.09 -7.37
C VAL A 24 -9.21 -17.27 -7.05
N ASN A 25 -9.34 -16.11 -7.70
CA ASN A 25 -10.58 -15.34 -7.66
C ASN A 25 -11.47 -15.72 -8.86
N PRO A 26 -12.52 -16.53 -8.65
CA PRO A 26 -13.36 -17.04 -9.73
C PRO A 26 -14.20 -15.98 -10.41
N SER A 27 -14.38 -14.80 -9.78
CA SER A 27 -15.14 -13.69 -10.37
C SER A 27 -14.37 -12.95 -11.49
N LYS A 28 -13.09 -13.24 -11.69
CA LYS A 28 -12.31 -12.58 -12.73
C LYS A 28 -12.56 -13.23 -14.09
N PRO A 29 -12.93 -12.44 -15.13
CA PRO A 29 -13.23 -13.00 -16.47
C PRO A 29 -12.06 -13.78 -17.09
N ARG A 30 -10.83 -13.51 -16.65
CA ARG A 30 -9.61 -14.20 -17.11
C ARG A 30 -9.30 -15.47 -16.32
N ALA A 31 -10.05 -15.79 -15.25
CA ALA A 31 -9.92 -17.04 -14.49
C ALA A 31 -10.58 -18.20 -15.23
N THR A 32 -10.07 -18.51 -16.42
CA THR A 32 -10.63 -19.51 -17.33
C THR A 32 -10.04 -20.91 -17.11
N ALA A 33 -10.75 -21.94 -17.58
CA ALA A 33 -10.24 -23.31 -17.58
C ALA A 33 -8.89 -23.44 -18.34
N ALA A 34 -8.70 -22.65 -19.41
CA ALA A 34 -7.45 -22.61 -20.15
C ALA A 34 -6.27 -22.12 -19.31
N VAL A 35 -6.47 -21.05 -18.51
CA VAL A 35 -5.43 -20.55 -17.58
C VAL A 35 -5.15 -21.58 -16.49
N ARG A 36 -6.19 -22.26 -16.00
CA ARG A 36 -6.05 -23.34 -15.01
C ARG A 36 -5.19 -24.48 -15.57
N SER A 37 -5.54 -25.02 -16.73
CA SER A 37 -4.78 -26.11 -17.37
C SER A 37 -3.34 -25.71 -17.71
N LEU A 38 -3.12 -24.48 -18.14
CA LEU A 38 -1.80 -23.94 -18.42
C LEU A 38 -0.93 -23.93 -17.15
N LEU A 39 -1.44 -23.40 -16.04
CA LEU A 39 -0.70 -23.32 -14.79
C LEU A 39 -0.42 -24.71 -14.20
N GLU A 40 -1.39 -25.63 -14.30
CA GLU A 40 -1.21 -27.03 -13.91
C GLU A 40 -0.10 -27.72 -14.71
N GLY A 41 -0.02 -27.44 -16.01
CA GLY A 41 1.02 -27.98 -16.90
C GLY A 41 2.41 -27.50 -16.49
N GLU A 42 2.60 -26.17 -16.39
CA GLU A 42 3.88 -25.56 -16.03
C GLU A 42 4.35 -25.99 -14.61
N LEU A 43 3.45 -26.03 -13.62
CA LEU A 43 3.79 -26.49 -12.26
C LEU A 43 4.18 -27.98 -12.23
N ARG A 44 3.50 -28.81 -13.00
CA ARG A 44 3.83 -30.25 -13.09
C ARG A 44 5.20 -30.44 -13.74
N GLU A 45 5.50 -29.68 -14.79
CA GLU A 45 6.79 -29.68 -15.47
C GLU A 45 7.92 -29.24 -14.54
N ALA A 46 7.66 -28.22 -13.71
CA ALA A 46 8.58 -27.75 -12.67
C ALA A 46 8.73 -28.71 -11.47
N GLY A 47 8.07 -29.85 -11.48
CA GLY A 47 8.22 -30.87 -10.46
C GLY A 47 7.29 -30.77 -9.27
N TYR A 48 6.34 -29.80 -9.24
CA TYR A 48 5.36 -29.74 -8.16
C TYR A 48 4.35 -30.88 -8.22
N ALA A 49 3.84 -31.33 -7.08
CA ALA A 49 2.59 -32.07 -7.02
C ALA A 49 1.49 -31.17 -7.59
N GLY A 50 0.55 -31.73 -8.34
CA GLY A 50 -0.50 -30.95 -9.01
C GLY A 50 -1.17 -29.97 -8.05
N PRO A 51 -1.43 -28.71 -8.48
CA PRO A 51 -1.83 -27.67 -7.55
C PRO A 51 -3.18 -27.96 -6.90
N VAL A 52 -3.27 -27.65 -5.61
CA VAL A 52 -4.54 -27.56 -4.89
C VAL A 52 -5.14 -26.20 -5.18
N TRP A 53 -6.40 -26.15 -5.63
CA TRP A 53 -7.11 -24.92 -5.93
C TRP A 53 -7.97 -24.48 -4.75
N LEU A 54 -7.79 -23.24 -4.33
CA LEU A 54 -8.53 -22.59 -3.25
C LEU A 54 -9.21 -21.33 -3.80
N GLU A 55 -10.53 -21.34 -3.80
CA GLU A 55 -11.30 -20.20 -4.34
C GLU A 55 -11.50 -19.11 -3.28
N THR A 56 -11.41 -17.86 -3.71
CA THR A 56 -11.73 -16.70 -2.88
C THR A 56 -13.21 -16.37 -2.93
N SER A 57 -13.68 -15.66 -1.92
CA SER A 57 -15.02 -15.05 -1.88
C SER A 57 -14.91 -13.56 -1.55
N VAL A 58 -16.03 -12.87 -1.53
CA VAL A 58 -16.09 -11.46 -1.11
C VAL A 58 -15.70 -11.30 0.37
N SER A 59 -16.08 -12.25 1.23
CA SER A 59 -15.74 -12.23 2.66
C SER A 59 -14.32 -12.71 2.94
N GLU A 60 -13.76 -13.57 2.07
CA GLU A 60 -12.45 -14.20 2.21
C GLU A 60 -11.63 -14.01 0.94
N PRO A 61 -10.99 -12.84 0.77
CA PRO A 61 -10.36 -12.44 -0.49
C PRO A 61 -8.99 -13.09 -0.75
N GLY A 62 -8.49 -13.95 0.17
CA GLY A 62 -7.25 -14.69 -0.06
C GLY A 62 -6.39 -15.00 1.16
N THR A 63 -6.50 -14.23 2.25
CA THR A 63 -5.65 -14.40 3.45
C THR A 63 -5.84 -15.75 4.12
N MET A 64 -7.08 -16.18 4.31
CA MET A 64 -7.39 -17.48 4.90
C MET A 64 -6.93 -18.63 3.99
N GLN A 65 -7.17 -18.50 2.67
CA GLN A 65 -6.72 -19.51 1.70
C GLN A 65 -5.19 -19.66 1.70
N ALA A 66 -4.45 -18.56 1.79
CA ALA A 66 -2.99 -18.62 1.89
C ALA A 66 -2.54 -19.36 3.17
N ARG A 67 -3.17 -19.08 4.30
CA ARG A 67 -2.88 -19.77 5.57
C ARG A 67 -3.26 -21.25 5.54
N LEU A 68 -4.38 -21.60 4.90
CA LEU A 68 -4.76 -23.00 4.69
C LEU A 68 -3.74 -23.73 3.80
N ALA A 69 -3.25 -23.06 2.75
CA ALA A 69 -2.19 -23.62 1.91
C ALA A 69 -0.91 -23.90 2.70
N LEU A 70 -0.49 -22.98 3.57
CA LEU A 70 0.65 -23.17 4.47
C LEU A 70 0.43 -24.33 5.45
N ALA A 71 -0.75 -24.41 6.05
CA ALA A 71 -1.11 -25.47 6.97
C ALA A 71 -1.12 -26.85 6.28
N ALA A 72 -1.43 -26.88 4.98
CA ALA A 72 -1.34 -28.09 4.14
C ALA A 72 0.11 -28.41 3.71
N GLY A 73 1.09 -27.59 4.06
CA GLY A 73 2.50 -27.78 3.72
C GLY A 73 2.88 -27.30 2.33
N ALA A 74 2.14 -26.34 1.75
CA ALA A 74 2.51 -25.75 0.47
C ALA A 74 3.85 -25.00 0.58
N SER A 75 4.78 -25.29 -0.34
CA SER A 75 6.02 -24.54 -0.49
C SER A 75 5.85 -23.34 -1.42
N LEU A 76 4.89 -23.41 -2.35
CA LEU A 76 4.53 -22.35 -3.28
C LEU A 76 3.04 -22.06 -3.18
N VAL A 77 2.69 -20.80 -2.94
CA VAL A 77 1.31 -20.32 -2.97
C VAL A 77 1.15 -19.30 -4.09
N VAL A 78 0.27 -19.59 -5.03
CA VAL A 78 0.06 -18.76 -6.22
C VAL A 78 -1.19 -17.91 -6.04
N ALA A 79 -1.07 -16.58 -6.14
CA ALA A 79 -2.19 -15.66 -6.17
C ALA A 79 -2.66 -15.46 -7.63
N ALA A 80 -3.78 -16.06 -8.01
CA ALA A 80 -4.39 -15.92 -9.32
C ALA A 80 -5.60 -14.99 -9.26
N GLY A 81 -5.37 -13.69 -9.41
CA GLY A 81 -6.41 -12.68 -9.22
C GLY A 81 -6.01 -11.27 -9.61
N GLY A 82 -6.74 -10.27 -9.10
CA GLY A 82 -6.36 -8.85 -9.17
C GLY A 82 -5.62 -8.41 -7.91
N ASP A 83 -5.36 -7.10 -7.82
CA ASP A 83 -4.55 -6.53 -6.73
C ASP A 83 -5.08 -6.87 -5.34
N GLY A 84 -6.39 -6.84 -5.12
CA GLY A 84 -6.99 -7.23 -3.84
C GLY A 84 -6.73 -8.69 -3.44
N THR A 85 -6.77 -9.63 -4.41
CA THR A 85 -6.42 -11.04 -4.16
C THR A 85 -4.93 -11.19 -3.88
N VAL A 86 -4.08 -10.54 -4.68
CA VAL A 86 -2.62 -10.57 -4.52
C VAL A 86 -2.24 -10.04 -3.14
N ARG A 87 -2.77 -8.89 -2.75
CA ARG A 87 -2.58 -8.27 -1.44
C ARG A 87 -3.01 -9.17 -0.28
N SER A 88 -4.19 -9.80 -0.41
CA SER A 88 -4.71 -10.67 0.63
C SER A 88 -3.89 -11.95 0.81
N VAL A 89 -3.43 -12.54 -0.29
CA VAL A 89 -2.50 -13.68 -0.24
C VAL A 89 -1.16 -13.27 0.37
N ALA A 90 -0.61 -12.13 -0.04
CA ALA A 90 0.62 -11.58 0.52
C ALA A 90 0.52 -11.41 2.04
N ALA A 91 -0.59 -10.85 2.55
CA ALA A 91 -0.82 -10.73 3.99
C ALA A 91 -0.84 -12.08 4.72
N GLY A 92 -1.38 -13.11 4.07
CA GLY A 92 -1.39 -14.47 4.64
C GLY A 92 -0.02 -15.14 4.68
N LEU A 93 0.91 -14.71 3.81
CA LEU A 93 2.25 -15.28 3.65
C LEU A 93 3.35 -14.44 4.31
N ALA A 94 3.05 -13.21 4.75
CA ALA A 94 4.03 -12.32 5.34
C ALA A 94 4.82 -12.97 6.47
N GLY A 95 6.14 -12.89 6.42
CA GLY A 95 7.06 -13.43 7.43
C GLY A 95 7.17 -14.96 7.48
N THR A 96 6.53 -15.71 6.56
CA THR A 96 6.52 -17.19 6.61
C THR A 96 7.66 -17.83 5.82
N GLY A 97 8.31 -17.09 4.93
CA GLY A 97 9.33 -17.63 4.01
C GLY A 97 8.77 -18.53 2.90
N ALA A 98 7.46 -18.70 2.79
CA ALA A 98 6.85 -19.46 1.70
C ALA A 98 6.95 -18.68 0.37
N GLN A 99 7.16 -19.41 -0.72
CA GLN A 99 7.24 -18.84 -2.05
C GLN A 99 5.87 -18.35 -2.51
N MET A 100 5.81 -17.13 -3.03
CA MET A 100 4.60 -16.55 -3.60
C MET A 100 4.73 -16.38 -5.12
N GLY A 101 3.84 -17.00 -5.88
CA GLY A 101 3.67 -16.75 -7.31
C GLY A 101 2.50 -15.81 -7.58
N ILE A 102 2.54 -15.08 -8.70
CA ILE A 102 1.46 -14.16 -9.10
C ILE A 102 1.03 -14.44 -10.52
N VAL A 103 -0.27 -14.71 -10.72
CA VAL A 103 -0.93 -14.76 -12.03
C VAL A 103 -1.91 -13.59 -12.12
N PRO A 104 -1.56 -12.50 -12.85
CA PRO A 104 -2.33 -11.26 -12.84
C PRO A 104 -3.57 -11.38 -13.72
N LEU A 105 -4.74 -11.54 -13.10
CA LEU A 105 -6.05 -11.67 -13.76
C LEU A 105 -6.92 -10.40 -13.64
N GLY A 106 -6.44 -9.39 -12.94
CA GLY A 106 -7.11 -8.11 -12.72
C GLY A 106 -6.97 -7.13 -13.90
N THR A 107 -7.43 -5.90 -13.65
CA THR A 107 -7.34 -4.80 -14.63
C THR A 107 -6.06 -3.99 -14.45
N ALA A 108 -5.75 -3.53 -13.24
CA ALA A 108 -4.58 -2.69 -12.96
C ALA A 108 -3.33 -3.55 -12.77
N ASN A 109 -3.40 -4.58 -11.96
CA ASN A 109 -2.31 -5.49 -11.62
C ASN A 109 -1.04 -4.73 -11.20
N LEU A 110 -1.20 -3.81 -10.26
CA LEU A 110 -0.16 -2.90 -9.79
C LEU A 110 1.04 -3.65 -9.22
N ALA A 111 0.76 -4.61 -8.32
CA ALA A 111 1.79 -5.44 -7.71
C ALA A 111 2.60 -6.20 -8.78
N ALA A 112 1.93 -6.86 -9.72
CA ALA A 112 2.60 -7.60 -10.78
C ALA A 112 3.52 -6.71 -11.63
N ARG A 113 3.07 -5.49 -11.97
CA ARG A 113 3.86 -4.52 -12.74
C ARG A 113 5.10 -4.04 -11.99
N ASN A 114 4.98 -3.74 -10.69
CA ASN A 114 6.10 -3.29 -9.87
C ASN A 114 7.13 -4.40 -9.65
N LEU A 115 6.66 -5.64 -9.57
CA LEU A 115 7.49 -6.83 -9.38
C LEU A 115 8.05 -7.42 -10.70
N GLY A 116 7.74 -6.80 -11.87
CA GLY A 116 8.21 -7.27 -13.17
C GLY A 116 7.52 -8.54 -13.67
N VAL A 117 6.42 -8.97 -13.04
CA VAL A 117 5.65 -10.13 -13.48
C VAL A 117 4.87 -9.79 -14.76
N PRO A 118 4.88 -10.65 -15.79
CA PRO A 118 4.19 -10.40 -17.05
C PRO A 118 2.69 -10.17 -16.86
N VAL A 119 2.17 -9.05 -17.41
CA VAL A 119 0.76 -8.70 -17.36
C VAL A 119 0.15 -8.82 -18.75
N GLY A 120 -0.98 -9.52 -18.86
CA GLY A 120 -1.68 -9.73 -20.14
C GLY A 120 -1.28 -11.01 -20.88
N ASP A 121 -0.20 -11.65 -20.48
CA ASP A 121 0.26 -12.95 -20.98
C ASP A 121 0.23 -13.99 -19.85
N ALA A 122 -0.83 -14.79 -19.83
CA ALA A 122 -1.02 -15.82 -18.82
C ALA A 122 0.04 -16.94 -18.91
N ARG A 123 0.55 -17.24 -20.12
CA ARG A 123 1.59 -18.25 -20.32
C ARG A 123 2.92 -17.80 -19.74
N ALA A 124 3.33 -16.56 -20.05
CA ALA A 124 4.54 -16.01 -19.48
C ALA A 124 4.46 -15.90 -17.95
N ALA A 125 3.32 -15.48 -17.40
CA ALA A 125 3.10 -15.44 -15.94
C ALA A 125 3.17 -16.84 -15.31
N ALA A 126 2.55 -17.86 -15.91
CA ALA A 126 2.61 -19.24 -15.42
C ALA A 126 4.04 -19.79 -15.43
N ARG A 127 4.83 -19.49 -16.47
CA ARG A 127 6.26 -19.86 -16.52
C ARG A 127 7.07 -19.19 -15.42
N VAL A 128 6.82 -17.90 -15.14
CA VAL A 128 7.47 -17.22 -14.00
C VAL A 128 7.11 -17.87 -12.68
N VAL A 129 5.84 -18.24 -12.49
CA VAL A 129 5.39 -18.97 -11.30
C VAL A 129 6.10 -20.31 -11.15
N ALA A 130 6.27 -21.05 -12.23
CA ALA A 130 6.87 -22.40 -12.22
C ALA A 130 8.40 -22.38 -12.14
N HIS A 131 9.04 -21.49 -12.89
CA HIS A 131 10.48 -21.53 -13.18
C HIS A 131 11.24 -20.23 -12.85
N GLY A 132 10.56 -19.21 -12.31
CA GLY A 132 11.18 -17.96 -11.93
C GLY A 132 12.12 -18.08 -10.72
N ILE A 133 12.78 -17.00 -10.38
CA ILE A 133 13.67 -16.92 -9.22
C ILE A 133 12.91 -16.32 -8.03
N ASP A 134 13.25 -16.76 -6.83
CA ASP A 134 12.66 -16.27 -5.60
C ASP A 134 13.46 -15.06 -5.10
N LEU A 135 12.81 -13.91 -5.05
CA LEU A 135 13.41 -12.66 -4.56
C LEU A 135 12.61 -12.10 -3.39
N PRO A 136 13.29 -11.53 -2.39
CA PRO A 136 12.61 -10.86 -1.30
C PRO A 136 11.81 -9.67 -1.82
N ALA A 137 10.71 -9.38 -1.15
CA ALA A 137 9.93 -8.19 -1.36
C ALA A 137 9.35 -7.70 -0.04
N ASP A 138 9.27 -6.38 0.07
CA ASP A 138 8.73 -5.71 1.23
C ASP A 138 7.19 -5.72 1.18
N LEU A 139 6.56 -5.66 2.35
CA LEU A 139 5.12 -5.49 2.48
C LEU A 139 4.85 -4.32 3.42
N ALA A 140 4.10 -3.33 2.93
CA ALA A 140 3.65 -2.24 3.78
C ALA A 140 2.31 -2.60 4.46
N TRP A 141 2.10 -2.05 5.65
CA TRP A 141 0.89 -2.17 6.44
C TRP A 141 0.32 -0.80 6.70
N VAL A 142 -0.96 -0.65 6.41
CA VAL A 142 -1.70 0.60 6.56
C VAL A 142 -2.74 0.44 7.64
N ARG A 143 -2.64 1.26 8.66
CA ARG A 143 -3.63 1.36 9.73
C ARG A 143 -4.28 2.73 9.70
N THR A 144 -5.61 2.77 9.82
CA THR A 144 -6.38 3.99 9.93
C THR A 144 -7.05 4.04 11.29
N GLU A 145 -6.91 5.17 11.98
CA GLU A 145 -7.45 5.34 13.33
C GLU A 145 -8.38 6.57 13.39
N PRO A 146 -9.38 6.58 14.30
CA PRO A 146 -10.14 7.78 14.60
C PRO A 146 -9.22 8.92 15.04
N TRP A 147 -9.65 10.15 14.83
CA TRP A 147 -8.92 11.34 15.24
C TRP A 147 -8.54 11.29 16.72
N SER A 148 -7.27 11.49 17.00
CA SER A 148 -6.74 11.86 18.30
C SER A 148 -6.07 13.21 18.18
N ASP A 149 -6.05 14.00 19.26
CA ASP A 149 -5.56 15.39 19.30
C ASP A 149 -4.32 15.61 18.39
N PRO A 150 -4.33 16.59 17.47
CA PRO A 150 -3.24 16.84 16.54
C PRO A 150 -1.91 17.25 17.22
N ASP A 151 -1.98 17.72 18.46
CA ASP A 151 -0.79 18.08 19.23
C ASP A 151 -0.18 16.89 19.99
N VAL A 152 -0.89 15.78 20.06
CA VAL A 152 -0.41 14.52 20.65
C VAL A 152 -0.08 13.56 19.52
N LEU A 153 1.16 13.62 19.02
CA LEU A 153 1.68 12.55 18.18
C LEU A 153 1.73 11.28 19.03
N PRO A 154 1.05 10.21 18.64
CA PRO A 154 1.13 8.96 19.39
C PRO A 154 2.58 8.47 19.41
N ASP A 155 2.98 7.96 20.56
CA ASP A 155 4.31 7.36 20.73
C ASP A 155 4.58 6.33 19.65
N PRO A 156 5.82 6.25 19.13
CA PRO A 156 6.20 5.23 18.19
C PRO A 156 5.90 3.87 18.79
N VAL A 157 5.10 3.06 18.10
CA VAL A 157 4.94 1.66 18.48
C VAL A 157 6.31 1.01 18.29
N VAL A 158 7.04 0.85 19.38
CA VAL A 158 8.20 -0.04 19.42
C VAL A 158 7.62 -1.42 19.16
N SER A 159 7.88 -1.99 18.00
CA SER A 159 7.56 -3.39 17.72
C SER A 159 8.34 -4.24 18.72
N GLY A 160 7.66 -4.63 19.79
CA GLY A 160 8.23 -5.44 20.85
C GLY A 160 8.53 -6.83 20.34
N ALA A 161 9.78 -7.19 20.34
CA ALA A 161 10.17 -8.59 20.32
C ALA A 161 9.52 -9.31 21.52
N PRO A 162 9.02 -10.54 21.38
CA PRO A 162 8.45 -11.28 22.47
C PRO A 162 9.57 -11.89 23.33
N GLY A 163 9.58 -11.60 24.59
CA GLY A 163 10.24 -12.48 25.54
C GLY A 163 10.91 -11.84 26.74
N GLY A 164 10.46 -12.16 27.92
CA GLY A 164 11.28 -12.12 29.13
C GLY A 164 10.68 -11.45 30.34
N ARG A 165 10.21 -12.30 31.18
CA ARG A 165 9.59 -12.08 32.50
C ARG A 165 10.51 -11.45 33.53
N THR A 166 9.85 -10.80 34.47
CA THR A 166 10.10 -10.69 35.94
C THR A 166 11.12 -9.69 36.46
N GLY A 167 10.66 -8.93 37.45
CA GLY A 167 11.52 -8.45 38.51
C GLY A 167 11.21 -7.05 39.01
N SER A 168 10.46 -7.01 40.06
CA SER A 168 10.07 -5.90 40.93
C SER A 168 11.19 -5.02 41.49
N THR A 169 10.78 -3.81 41.71
CA THR A 169 10.87 -2.90 42.88
C THR A 169 11.88 -1.74 42.84
N PRO A 170 11.61 -0.73 43.64
CA PRO A 170 11.74 0.67 43.27
C PRO A 170 12.92 1.37 44.00
N SER A 171 13.40 2.48 43.49
CA SER A 171 14.18 3.42 44.31
C SER A 171 14.22 4.84 43.71
N THR A 172 13.58 5.72 44.36
CA THR A 172 13.92 7.06 44.90
C THR A 172 14.70 8.08 44.02
N PRO A 173 14.34 9.35 44.15
CA PRO A 173 14.66 10.43 43.21
C PRO A 173 16.01 11.10 43.57
N LEU A 174 16.70 11.57 42.56
CA LEU A 174 17.76 12.55 42.74
C LEU A 174 17.40 13.88 42.09
N THR A 175 17.27 14.85 42.96
CA THR A 175 17.18 16.29 42.73
C THR A 175 18.36 16.84 41.99
N GLY A 176 18.14 17.71 41.00
CA GLY A 176 19.19 18.46 40.33
C GLY A 176 18.63 19.57 39.43
N ARG A 177 18.38 20.67 40.00
CA ARG A 177 18.00 22.00 39.59
C ARG A 177 18.84 22.56 38.45
N ALA A 178 18.19 23.02 37.37
CA ALA A 178 18.56 24.23 36.65
C ALA A 178 17.35 24.84 35.98
N ALA A 179 17.01 26.04 36.38
CA ALA A 179 15.90 26.82 35.85
C ALA A 179 16.28 27.46 34.51
N ALA A 180 15.45 27.24 33.51
CA ALA A 180 15.38 28.11 32.34
C ALA A 180 14.03 28.82 32.36
N ALA A 181 14.07 30.13 32.10
CA ALA A 181 12.94 31.05 32.17
C ALA A 181 11.81 30.69 31.17
N PRO A 182 10.56 30.99 31.47
CA PRO A 182 9.45 30.73 30.57
C PRO A 182 9.46 31.71 29.39
N PRO A 183 9.10 31.30 28.16
CA PRO A 183 8.75 32.21 27.11
C PRO A 183 7.34 32.79 27.41
N ASP A 184 7.28 34.05 27.64
CA ASP A 184 6.05 34.85 27.67
C ASP A 184 5.37 34.83 26.29
N SER A 185 4.15 34.47 26.28
CA SER A 185 2.97 34.90 25.54
C SER A 185 2.03 33.73 25.29
N PRO A 186 0.77 33.84 25.72
CA PRO A 186 -0.25 32.85 25.32
C PRO A 186 -0.47 32.91 23.82
N PRO A 187 -0.77 31.78 23.15
CA PRO A 187 -1.10 31.78 21.73
C PRO A 187 -2.32 32.67 21.50
N THR A 188 -2.19 33.58 20.57
CA THR A 188 -3.28 34.45 20.10
C THR A 188 -4.46 33.57 19.71
N PRO A 189 -5.70 33.87 20.15
CA PRO A 189 -6.87 33.09 19.74
C PRO A 189 -6.97 33.12 18.21
N ALA A 190 -7.18 31.95 17.61
CA ALA A 190 -7.38 31.80 16.18
C ALA A 190 -8.52 32.73 15.72
N ASP A 191 -8.29 33.45 14.63
CA ASP A 191 -9.24 34.41 14.05
C ASP A 191 -10.58 33.66 13.80
N PRO A 192 -11.74 34.24 14.19
CA PRO A 192 -13.05 33.65 13.90
C PRO A 192 -13.31 33.42 12.41
N ALA A 193 -12.58 34.08 11.51
CA ALA A 193 -12.59 33.84 10.07
C ALA A 193 -11.95 32.50 9.72
N ASP A 194 -10.83 32.12 10.35
CA ASP A 194 -10.15 30.85 10.16
C ASP A 194 -11.01 29.66 10.62
N SER A 195 -11.68 29.79 11.76
CA SER A 195 -12.58 28.73 12.26
C SER A 195 -13.80 28.52 11.36
N ARG A 196 -14.32 29.56 10.71
CA ARG A 196 -15.41 29.47 9.72
C ARG A 196 -14.93 28.83 8.41
N GLN A 197 -13.71 29.10 8.00
CA GLN A 197 -13.12 28.51 6.79
C GLN A 197 -12.81 27.04 7.00
N LEU A 198 -12.24 26.66 8.14
CA LEU A 198 -12.03 25.26 8.56
C LEU A 198 -13.36 24.48 8.65
N SER A 199 -14.43 25.12 9.19
CA SER A 199 -15.75 24.48 9.24
C SER A 199 -16.39 24.30 7.85
N ALA A 200 -16.15 25.23 6.93
CA ALA A 200 -16.64 25.12 5.55
C ALA A 200 -15.89 24.03 4.75
N GLU A 201 -14.59 23.90 4.96
CA GLU A 201 -13.77 22.83 4.33
C GLU A 201 -14.11 21.46 4.92
N ALA A 202 -14.27 21.33 6.22
CA ALA A 202 -14.75 20.11 6.87
C ALA A 202 -16.15 19.73 6.35
N ALA A 203 -17.06 20.69 6.20
CA ALA A 203 -18.38 20.43 5.63
C ALA A 203 -18.33 20.03 4.15
N ARG A 204 -17.34 20.49 3.37
CA ARG A 204 -17.10 20.02 1.99
C ARG A 204 -16.54 18.61 1.98
N ALA A 205 -15.57 18.30 2.84
CA ALA A 205 -15.01 16.95 2.99
C ALA A 205 -16.12 15.95 3.37
N VAL A 206 -16.94 16.28 4.36
CA VAL A 206 -18.10 15.46 4.77
C VAL A 206 -19.09 15.27 3.62
N ARG A 207 -19.40 16.31 2.83
CA ARG A 207 -20.27 16.16 1.65
C ARG A 207 -19.65 15.26 0.58
N THR A 208 -18.35 15.36 0.35
CA THR A 208 -17.64 14.48 -0.59
C THR A 208 -17.68 13.03 -0.12
N ILE A 209 -17.43 12.81 1.16
CA ILE A 209 -17.56 11.49 1.81
C ILE A 209 -19.00 10.98 1.70
N GLN A 210 -20.01 11.81 2.00
CA GLN A 210 -21.41 11.45 1.89
C GLN A 210 -21.84 11.11 0.45
N ARG A 211 -21.29 11.78 -0.56
CA ARG A 211 -21.52 11.44 -1.97
C ARG A 211 -20.85 10.11 -2.35
N ALA A 212 -19.67 9.84 -1.85
CA ALA A 212 -18.99 8.56 -2.02
C ALA A 212 -19.73 7.42 -1.30
N THR A 213 -20.26 7.67 -0.08
CA THR A 213 -21.01 6.68 0.72
C THR A 213 -22.45 6.46 0.26
N ARG A 214 -23.07 7.38 -0.48
CA ARG A 214 -24.39 7.16 -1.09
C ARG A 214 -24.39 6.09 -2.18
N ARG A 215 -23.24 5.71 -2.70
CA ARG A 215 -23.08 4.50 -3.50
C ARG A 215 -22.79 3.36 -2.52
N PRO A 216 -23.31 2.14 -2.74
CA PRO A 216 -22.99 1.00 -1.90
C PRO A 216 -21.52 0.60 -2.12
N HIS A 217 -20.59 1.43 -1.65
CA HIS A 217 -19.19 1.07 -1.58
C HIS A 217 -19.04 0.20 -0.34
N GLN A 218 -18.68 -1.03 -0.55
CA GLN A 218 -18.14 -1.83 0.50
C GLN A 218 -16.73 -1.31 0.75
N TRP A 219 -16.53 -0.72 1.92
CA TRP A 219 -15.18 -0.38 2.37
C TRP A 219 -14.35 -1.65 2.46
N THR A 220 -13.14 -1.59 1.97
CA THR A 220 -12.21 -2.71 2.08
C THR A 220 -11.95 -2.99 3.55
N ARG A 221 -12.13 -4.25 3.94
CA ARG A 221 -11.86 -4.68 5.32
C ARG A 221 -10.36 -4.80 5.54
N PRO A 222 -9.89 -4.64 6.79
CA PRO A 222 -8.51 -4.96 7.15
C PRO A 222 -8.12 -6.36 6.65
N THR A 223 -6.88 -6.48 6.24
CA THR A 223 -6.36 -7.73 5.65
C THR A 223 -5.92 -8.71 6.75
N LEU A 224 -5.37 -8.14 7.82
CA LEU A 224 -4.94 -8.89 9.00
C LEU A 224 -5.09 -8.01 10.25
N GLY A 225 -5.81 -8.52 11.26
CA GLY A 225 -6.09 -7.73 12.45
C GLY A 225 -6.88 -6.47 12.12
N ASP A 226 -6.32 -5.31 12.41
CA ASP A 226 -6.85 -3.97 12.10
C ASP A 226 -6.05 -3.25 11.00
N GLU A 227 -5.15 -3.95 10.31
CA GLU A 227 -4.26 -3.40 9.29
C GLU A 227 -4.59 -3.89 7.89
N HIS A 228 -4.34 -3.03 6.92
CA HIS A 228 -4.47 -3.32 5.50
C HIS A 228 -3.07 -3.54 4.92
N ALA A 229 -2.83 -4.72 4.37
CA ALA A 229 -1.61 -4.94 3.59
C ALA A 229 -1.62 -4.02 2.37
N CYS A 230 -0.44 -3.53 1.98
CA CYS A 230 -0.23 -2.66 0.83
C CYS A 230 1.01 -3.12 0.07
N MET A 231 0.81 -3.54 -1.16
CA MET A 231 1.89 -4.03 -2.01
C MET A 231 2.61 -2.89 -2.74
N VAL A 232 1.88 -1.83 -3.07
CA VAL A 232 2.39 -0.78 -3.97
C VAL A 232 2.18 0.62 -3.41
N VAL A 233 0.94 1.04 -3.13
CA VAL A 233 0.67 2.42 -2.76
C VAL A 233 -0.57 2.58 -1.90
N ALA A 234 -0.47 3.46 -0.90
CA ALA A 234 -1.61 4.00 -0.16
C ALA A 234 -1.74 5.51 -0.47
N GLY A 235 -2.95 5.97 -0.75
CA GLY A 235 -3.21 7.34 -1.16
C GLY A 235 -4.30 8.02 -0.34
N ILE A 236 -4.13 9.33 -0.09
CA ILE A 236 -5.11 10.17 0.60
C ILE A 236 -5.46 11.36 -0.30
N GLY A 237 -6.74 11.65 -0.43
CA GLY A 237 -7.21 12.85 -1.13
C GLY A 237 -7.60 12.59 -2.57
N PHE A 238 -6.93 13.24 -3.54
CA PHE A 238 -7.26 13.15 -4.96
C PHE A 238 -7.29 11.70 -5.48
N ASP A 239 -6.32 10.89 -5.10
CA ASP A 239 -6.20 9.51 -5.56
C ASP A 239 -7.35 8.64 -5.03
N ALA A 240 -7.64 8.73 -3.74
CA ALA A 240 -8.79 8.06 -3.15
C ALA A 240 -10.13 8.56 -3.74
N GLY A 241 -10.24 9.86 -4.05
CA GLY A 241 -11.36 10.45 -4.78
C GLY A 241 -11.49 9.88 -6.21
N LEU A 242 -10.37 9.66 -6.88
CA LEU A 242 -10.29 9.03 -8.18
C LEU A 242 -10.84 7.59 -8.16
N VAL A 243 -10.43 6.80 -7.19
CA VAL A 243 -10.96 5.43 -6.99
C VAL A 243 -12.45 5.47 -6.68
N ALA A 244 -12.90 6.38 -5.80
CA ALA A 244 -14.30 6.53 -5.41
C ALA A 244 -15.22 6.92 -6.57
N SER A 245 -14.78 7.79 -7.48
CA SER A 245 -15.57 8.26 -8.62
C SER A 245 -15.56 7.29 -9.81
N THR A 246 -14.60 6.37 -9.89
CA THR A 246 -14.51 5.39 -10.97
C THR A 246 -15.65 4.37 -10.90
N ARG A 247 -16.51 4.36 -11.92
CA ARG A 247 -17.65 3.44 -12.00
C ARG A 247 -17.18 2.03 -12.37
N PRO A 248 -17.55 0.97 -11.59
CA PRO A 248 -17.12 -0.40 -11.89
C PRO A 248 -17.50 -0.86 -13.31
N ALA A 249 -18.71 -0.50 -13.78
CA ALA A 249 -19.17 -0.82 -15.13
C ALA A 249 -18.37 -0.10 -16.22
N LEU A 250 -17.93 1.15 -15.96
CA LEU A 250 -17.11 1.92 -16.89
C LEU A 250 -15.67 1.40 -16.90
N LYS A 251 -15.14 1.05 -15.73
CA LYS A 251 -13.81 0.41 -15.56
C LYS A 251 -13.73 -0.89 -16.38
N ALA A 252 -14.79 -1.68 -16.40
CA ALA A 252 -14.85 -2.93 -17.16
C ALA A 252 -14.88 -2.73 -18.68
N ARG A 253 -15.49 -1.61 -19.18
CA ARG A 253 -15.67 -1.33 -20.60
C ARG A 253 -14.58 -0.48 -21.23
N VAL A 254 -14.10 0.54 -20.53
CA VAL A 254 -13.21 1.58 -21.06
C VAL A 254 -11.80 1.48 -20.46
N GLY A 255 -11.59 0.61 -19.48
CA GLY A 255 -10.29 0.42 -18.85
C GLY A 255 -9.73 1.73 -18.28
N TRP A 256 -8.60 2.17 -18.84
CA TRP A 256 -7.88 3.38 -18.44
C TRP A 256 -8.63 4.70 -18.68
N GLY A 257 -9.48 4.77 -19.71
CA GLY A 257 -10.30 5.96 -19.97
C GLY A 257 -11.23 6.33 -18.80
N ALA A 258 -11.65 5.33 -18.01
CA ALA A 258 -12.45 5.58 -16.81
C ALA A 258 -11.66 6.32 -15.72
N TYR A 259 -10.38 6.01 -15.58
CA TYR A 259 -9.49 6.73 -14.64
C TYR A 259 -9.17 8.15 -15.11
N ALA A 260 -8.97 8.36 -16.41
CA ALA A 260 -8.76 9.70 -16.95
C ALA A 260 -10.00 10.60 -16.73
N LEU A 261 -11.20 10.07 -16.94
CA LEU A 261 -12.44 10.79 -16.68
C LEU A 261 -12.62 11.11 -15.19
N ALA A 262 -12.39 10.12 -14.33
CA ALA A 262 -12.45 10.31 -12.88
C ALA A 262 -11.38 11.29 -12.39
N ALA A 263 -10.20 11.33 -13.01
CA ALA A 263 -9.17 12.33 -12.74
C ALA A 263 -9.66 13.73 -13.05
N MET A 264 -10.32 13.93 -14.20
CA MET A 264 -10.92 15.22 -14.56
C MET A 264 -11.99 15.68 -13.57
N GLU A 265 -12.83 14.78 -13.09
CA GLU A 265 -13.86 15.08 -12.08
C GLU A 265 -13.24 15.50 -10.72
N ASN A 266 -12.04 15.02 -10.41
CA ASN A 266 -11.36 15.28 -9.13
C ASN A 266 -10.28 16.36 -9.19
N LEU A 267 -10.03 16.98 -10.35
CA LEU A 267 -9.05 18.08 -10.50
C LEU A 267 -9.31 19.26 -9.55
N GLY A 268 -10.56 19.48 -9.17
CA GLY A 268 -11.00 20.50 -8.22
C GLY A 268 -11.01 20.06 -6.76
N SER A 269 -10.48 18.88 -6.41
CA SER A 269 -10.45 18.40 -5.02
C SER A 269 -9.82 19.45 -4.09
N PRO A 270 -10.42 19.72 -2.92
CA PRO A 270 -9.87 20.70 -1.99
C PRO A 270 -8.48 20.28 -1.52
N ARG A 271 -7.68 21.25 -1.10
CA ARG A 271 -6.45 20.99 -0.37
C ARG A 271 -6.77 20.46 1.02
N MET A 272 -5.95 19.56 1.49
CA MET A 272 -6.00 19.01 2.84
C MET A 272 -4.86 19.62 3.65
N ASP A 273 -5.17 20.04 4.87
CA ASP A 273 -4.16 20.41 5.86
C ASP A 273 -3.85 19.14 6.66
N LEU A 274 -2.58 18.78 6.73
CA LEU A 274 -2.12 17.59 7.41
C LEU A 274 -0.77 17.80 8.11
N VAL A 275 -0.54 16.98 9.11
CA VAL A 275 0.78 16.79 9.74
C VAL A 275 1.33 15.45 9.26
N LEU A 276 2.50 15.50 8.64
CA LEU A 276 3.27 14.34 8.22
C LEU A 276 4.39 14.10 9.22
N SER A 277 4.44 12.92 9.81
CA SER A 277 5.57 12.45 10.62
C SER A 277 6.23 11.30 9.89
N LEU A 278 7.53 11.40 9.69
CA LEU A 278 8.33 10.43 8.95
C LEU A 278 9.53 10.02 9.81
N LEU A 279 9.78 8.72 9.92
CA LEU A 279 11.02 8.17 10.44
C LEU A 279 11.99 8.01 9.27
N ASP A 280 13.01 8.86 9.20
CA ASP A 280 13.96 8.83 8.09
C ASP A 280 14.95 7.66 8.18
N GLU A 281 15.77 7.49 7.14
CA GLU A 281 16.77 6.40 7.05
C GLU A 281 17.79 6.41 8.19
N ALA A 282 18.02 7.57 8.80
CA ALA A 282 18.93 7.71 9.96
C ALA A 282 18.23 7.43 11.30
N GLY A 283 16.93 7.09 11.30
CA GLY A 283 16.13 6.88 12.49
C GLY A 283 15.69 8.18 13.18
N ALA A 284 15.85 9.33 12.53
CA ALA A 284 15.38 10.60 13.04
C ALA A 284 13.93 10.85 12.62
N ARG A 285 13.11 11.30 13.58
CA ARG A 285 11.72 11.66 13.31
C ARG A 285 11.63 13.09 12.80
N ARG A 286 11.08 13.24 11.60
CA ARG A 286 10.78 14.54 11.00
C ARG A 286 9.28 14.78 11.01
N VAL A 287 8.87 15.98 11.40
CA VAL A 287 7.46 16.37 11.43
C VAL A 287 7.28 17.63 10.58
N GLU A 288 6.40 17.55 9.60
CA GLU A 288 6.11 18.62 8.66
C GLU A 288 4.60 18.91 8.63
N ARG A 289 4.22 20.18 8.61
CA ARG A 289 2.85 20.60 8.32
C ARG A 289 2.74 20.90 6.84
N LEU A 290 1.81 20.24 6.17
CA LEU A 290 1.65 20.33 4.72
C LEU A 290 0.21 20.71 4.37
N ARG A 291 0.07 21.47 3.29
CA ARG A 291 -1.22 21.75 2.65
C ARG A 291 -1.16 21.26 1.22
N VAL A 292 -1.80 20.14 0.95
CA VAL A 292 -1.66 19.39 -0.31
C VAL A 292 -3.02 18.91 -0.83
N ARG A 293 -3.08 18.55 -2.11
CA ARG A 293 -4.27 17.92 -2.71
C ARG A 293 -4.23 16.40 -2.66
N ASN A 294 -3.03 15.85 -2.64
CA ASN A 294 -2.82 14.41 -2.60
C ASN A 294 -1.57 14.08 -1.82
N LEU A 295 -1.63 12.99 -1.07
CA LEU A 295 -0.48 12.38 -0.42
C LEU A 295 -0.47 10.90 -0.79
N LEU A 296 0.66 10.43 -1.30
CA LEU A 296 0.91 9.03 -1.61
C LEU A 296 2.03 8.52 -0.73
N VAL A 297 1.85 7.34 -0.17
CA VAL A 297 2.87 6.57 0.54
C VAL A 297 3.05 5.26 -0.22
N ALA A 298 4.20 5.06 -0.82
CA ALA A 298 4.42 3.99 -1.78
C ALA A 298 5.57 3.07 -1.39
N ASN A 299 5.34 1.78 -1.61
CA ASN A 299 6.33 0.71 -1.62
C ASN A 299 6.78 0.36 -3.05
N GLY A 300 6.16 0.97 -4.07
CA GLY A 300 6.48 0.76 -5.49
C GLY A 300 6.16 1.99 -6.32
N GLY A 301 7.03 2.29 -7.31
CA GLY A 301 7.01 3.56 -8.04
C GLY A 301 6.18 3.57 -9.31
N ARG A 302 5.75 2.39 -9.80
CA ARG A 302 5.03 2.26 -11.06
C ARG A 302 3.53 2.27 -10.83
N LEU A 303 2.90 3.32 -11.28
CA LEU A 303 1.46 3.43 -11.35
C LEU A 303 0.93 2.81 -12.66
N PRO A 304 -0.37 2.63 -12.77
CA PRO A 304 -0.98 2.15 -13.98
C PRO A 304 -0.65 3.06 -15.20
N ALA A 305 -0.87 2.55 -16.44
CA ALA A 305 -0.49 3.18 -17.74
C ALA A 305 1.00 3.45 -17.95
N GLY A 306 1.88 2.80 -17.17
CA GLY A 306 3.33 3.00 -17.30
C GLY A 306 3.81 4.33 -16.71
N ILE A 307 2.98 5.02 -15.94
CA ILE A 307 3.36 6.24 -15.23
C ILE A 307 4.30 5.86 -14.09
N THR A 308 5.50 6.43 -14.08
CA THR A 308 6.42 6.32 -12.95
C THR A 308 6.35 7.62 -12.16
N LEU A 309 5.61 7.61 -11.08
CA LEU A 309 5.47 8.78 -10.22
C LEU A 309 6.64 8.91 -9.24
N LEU A 310 7.15 7.78 -8.77
CA LEU A 310 8.22 7.68 -7.79
C LEU A 310 9.36 6.83 -8.39
N PRO A 311 10.28 7.44 -9.15
CA PRO A 311 11.32 6.70 -9.88
C PRO A 311 12.28 5.91 -8.99
N GLN A 312 12.44 6.35 -7.73
CA GLN A 312 13.35 5.74 -6.76
C GLN A 312 12.69 4.65 -5.92
N ALA A 313 11.34 4.58 -5.89
CA ALA A 313 10.63 3.62 -5.09
C ALA A 313 10.88 2.18 -5.58
N ARG A 314 11.26 1.33 -4.64
CA ARG A 314 11.60 -0.08 -4.84
C ARG A 314 10.81 -0.92 -3.85
N THR A 315 10.46 -2.12 -4.28
CA THR A 315 9.71 -3.08 -3.46
C THR A 315 10.62 -3.99 -2.61
N ASP A 316 11.90 -3.65 -2.46
CA ASP A 316 12.92 -4.51 -1.88
C ASP A 316 14.08 -3.75 -1.20
N ASP A 317 13.86 -2.50 -0.78
CA ASP A 317 14.90 -1.67 -0.16
C ASP A 317 14.60 -1.24 1.29
N GLY A 318 13.49 -1.71 1.84
CA GLY A 318 13.10 -1.44 3.22
C GLY A 318 12.62 -0.02 3.49
N LEU A 319 12.25 0.73 2.44
CA LEU A 319 11.86 2.14 2.56
C LEU A 319 10.52 2.43 1.89
N LEU A 320 9.79 3.37 2.48
CA LEU A 320 8.58 3.97 1.92
C LEU A 320 8.94 5.30 1.24
N ASP A 321 8.45 5.48 0.04
CA ASP A 321 8.52 6.76 -0.68
C ASP A 321 7.24 7.54 -0.52
N VAL A 322 7.34 8.80 -0.11
CA VAL A 322 6.20 9.69 0.12
C VAL A 322 6.20 10.79 -0.93
N ALA A 323 5.09 10.92 -1.67
CA ALA A 323 4.87 12.04 -2.58
C ALA A 323 3.72 12.91 -2.09
N ALA A 324 4.03 14.13 -1.69
CA ALA A 324 3.03 15.14 -1.37
C ALA A 324 2.83 16.05 -2.58
N ILE A 325 1.61 16.06 -3.15
CA ILE A 325 1.29 16.73 -4.40
C ILE A 325 0.38 17.92 -4.11
N ASP A 326 0.83 19.09 -4.51
CA ASP A 326 0.02 20.31 -4.49
C ASP A 326 -0.06 20.95 -5.88
N THR A 327 -1.22 21.47 -6.23
CA THR A 327 -1.42 22.22 -7.46
C THR A 327 -2.18 23.51 -7.19
N VAL A 328 -1.71 24.60 -7.77
CA VAL A 328 -2.39 25.90 -7.80
C VAL A 328 -2.93 26.16 -9.21
N ALA A 329 -3.93 27.06 -9.32
CA ALA A 329 -4.49 27.46 -10.61
C ALA A 329 -5.19 26.32 -11.41
N GLY A 330 -5.84 25.37 -10.75
CA GLY A 330 -6.71 24.37 -11.40
C GLY A 330 -6.00 23.58 -12.52
N LEU A 331 -6.57 23.60 -13.73
CA LEU A 331 -6.03 22.86 -14.90
C LEU A 331 -4.58 23.25 -15.25
N ALA A 332 -4.18 24.51 -15.07
CA ALA A 332 -2.81 24.93 -15.36
C ALA A 332 -1.80 24.28 -14.40
N GLY A 333 -2.14 24.14 -13.12
CA GLY A 333 -1.31 23.43 -12.15
C GLY A 333 -1.16 21.94 -12.48
N TRP A 334 -2.25 21.29 -12.85
CA TRP A 334 -2.22 19.88 -13.26
C TRP A 334 -1.46 19.66 -14.57
N SER A 335 -1.59 20.57 -15.56
CA SER A 335 -0.81 20.48 -16.78
C SER A 335 0.68 20.69 -16.54
N SER A 336 1.04 21.57 -15.59
CA SER A 336 2.44 21.74 -15.16
C SER A 336 2.97 20.48 -14.49
N LEU A 337 2.17 19.83 -13.64
CA LEU A 337 2.52 18.56 -13.00
C LEU A 337 2.67 17.44 -14.01
N ALA A 338 1.72 17.32 -14.96
CA ALA A 338 1.75 16.29 -15.99
C ALA A 338 3.03 16.34 -16.83
N ARG A 339 3.52 17.53 -17.16
CA ARG A 339 4.80 17.69 -17.87
C ARG A 339 5.99 17.21 -17.04
N GLN A 340 5.93 17.24 -15.72
CA GLN A 340 7.00 16.78 -14.84
C GLN A 340 6.99 15.24 -14.66
N VAL A 341 5.82 14.61 -14.78
CA VAL A 341 5.62 13.19 -14.44
C VAL A 341 5.51 12.29 -15.68
N LEU A 342 5.02 12.82 -16.80
CA LEU A 342 4.81 12.03 -18.02
C LEU A 342 6.04 12.04 -18.94
N PRO A 343 6.41 10.90 -19.57
CA PRO A 343 7.43 10.85 -20.60
C PRO A 343 7.09 11.78 -21.78
N PRO A 344 8.07 12.41 -22.42
CA PRO A 344 9.52 12.27 -22.26
C PRO A 344 10.14 13.16 -21.16
N TYR A 345 9.37 13.90 -20.42
CA TYR A 345 9.82 14.97 -19.53
C TYR A 345 10.09 14.53 -18.08
N ALA A 346 9.81 13.27 -17.73
CA ALA A 346 9.88 12.74 -16.37
C ALA A 346 11.26 12.77 -15.67
N ALA A 347 12.31 13.31 -16.32
CA ALA A 347 13.67 13.28 -15.79
C ALA A 347 14.03 14.48 -14.87
N HIS A 348 13.15 15.46 -14.70
CA HIS A 348 13.51 16.70 -14.00
C HIS A 348 12.43 17.12 -12.99
N TYR A 349 12.46 16.52 -11.82
CA TYR A 349 11.76 17.11 -10.67
C TYR A 349 12.48 18.40 -10.26
N SER A 350 11.90 19.55 -10.62
CA SER A 350 12.43 20.84 -10.18
C SER A 350 11.71 21.27 -8.91
N GLU A 351 12.41 21.33 -7.80
CA GLU A 351 11.95 21.98 -6.56
C GLU A 351 11.88 23.51 -6.70
N SER A 352 12.07 24.06 -7.90
CA SER A 352 12.06 25.50 -8.13
C SER A 352 10.69 26.10 -7.81
N GLY A 353 10.69 27.05 -6.91
CA GLY A 353 9.54 27.64 -6.21
C GLY A 353 8.51 28.42 -7.04
N ARG A 354 8.48 28.28 -8.38
CA ARG A 354 7.57 28.98 -9.31
C ARG A 354 6.67 28.05 -10.13
N SER A 355 6.70 26.72 -9.86
CA SER A 355 5.83 25.79 -10.56
C SER A 355 4.40 25.86 -10.03
N LEU A 356 3.39 25.86 -10.93
CA LEU A 356 1.97 25.81 -10.59
C LEU A 356 1.54 24.42 -10.06
N GLY A 357 2.38 23.40 -10.24
CA GLY A 357 2.25 22.08 -9.64
C GLY A 357 3.56 21.71 -8.94
N ARG A 358 3.48 21.24 -7.71
CA ARG A 358 4.62 20.85 -6.89
C ARG A 358 4.47 19.41 -6.42
N VAL A 359 5.53 18.64 -6.53
CA VAL A 359 5.69 17.33 -5.89
C VAL A 359 6.81 17.46 -4.87
N MET A 360 6.52 17.15 -3.63
CA MET A 360 7.49 17.06 -2.56
C MET A 360 7.74 15.58 -2.25
N LEU A 361 8.98 15.14 -2.41
CA LEU A 361 9.37 13.76 -2.18
C LEU A 361 10.05 13.63 -0.82
N ARG A 362 9.72 12.56 -0.10
CA ARG A 362 10.34 12.16 1.16
C ARG A 362 10.53 10.66 1.15
N ARG A 363 11.39 10.15 2.02
CA ARG A 363 11.69 8.73 2.11
C ARG A 363 11.96 8.33 3.56
N GLY A 364 11.48 7.16 3.99
CA GLY A 364 11.70 6.65 5.34
C GLY A 364 11.02 5.32 5.60
N GLY A 365 11.27 4.74 6.77
CA GLY A 365 10.76 3.41 7.13
C GLY A 365 9.35 3.41 7.71
N GLU A 366 8.90 4.52 8.28
CA GLU A 366 7.57 4.66 8.89
C GLU A 366 6.98 6.04 8.59
N VAL A 367 5.70 6.08 8.27
CA VAL A 367 4.95 7.29 7.95
C VAL A 367 3.70 7.37 8.80
N ALA A 368 3.49 8.51 9.47
CA ALA A 368 2.24 8.82 10.14
C ALA A 368 1.66 10.13 9.59
N VAL A 369 0.37 10.12 9.33
CA VAL A 369 -0.36 11.25 8.76
C VAL A 369 -1.54 11.56 9.65
N GLN A 370 -1.67 12.83 10.03
CA GLN A 370 -2.78 13.36 10.78
C GLN A 370 -3.46 14.47 9.97
N LEU A 371 -4.76 14.34 9.73
CA LEU A 371 -5.54 15.24 8.91
C LEU A 371 -6.38 16.17 9.76
N SER A 372 -6.54 17.43 9.35
CA SER A 372 -7.43 18.40 10.00
C SER A 372 -8.93 18.04 9.85
N ALA A 373 -9.28 17.28 8.81
CA ALA A 373 -10.63 16.77 8.55
C ALA A 373 -10.59 15.37 7.97
N PRO A 374 -11.65 14.56 8.15
CA PRO A 374 -11.71 13.23 7.57
C PRO A 374 -11.51 13.24 6.05
N ALA A 375 -10.71 12.32 5.53
CA ALA A 375 -10.50 12.14 4.11
C ALA A 375 -10.69 10.69 3.70
N LEU A 376 -10.90 10.48 2.39
CA LEU A 376 -10.87 9.16 1.80
C LEU A 376 -9.42 8.67 1.70
N VAL A 377 -9.24 7.41 2.03
CA VAL A 377 -7.97 6.68 1.87
C VAL A 377 -8.19 5.53 0.91
N GLU A 378 -7.21 5.25 0.09
CA GLU A 378 -7.18 4.05 -0.76
C GLU A 378 -5.90 3.25 -0.51
N VAL A 379 -5.96 1.95 -0.76
CA VAL A 379 -4.79 1.05 -0.72
C VAL A 379 -4.85 0.13 -1.94
N ASP A 380 -3.83 0.20 -2.80
CA ASP A 380 -3.72 -0.58 -4.04
C ASP A 380 -4.98 -0.53 -4.93
N GLY A 381 -5.69 0.62 -4.93
CA GLY A 381 -6.91 0.85 -5.69
C GLY A 381 -8.21 0.41 -5.02
N ASP A 382 -8.18 0.06 -3.74
CA ASP A 382 -9.37 -0.25 -2.94
C ASP A 382 -9.59 0.81 -1.85
N LEU A 383 -10.85 1.26 -1.69
CA LEU A 383 -11.20 2.31 -0.73
C LEU A 383 -11.31 1.78 0.69
N LEU A 384 -10.71 2.49 1.62
CA LEU A 384 -10.90 2.33 3.05
C LEU A 384 -11.99 3.28 3.58
N ALA A 385 -12.50 2.98 4.78
CA ALA A 385 -13.40 3.90 5.46
C ALA A 385 -12.71 5.26 5.68
N PRO A 386 -13.47 6.38 5.61
CA PRO A 386 -12.91 7.71 5.86
C PRO A 386 -12.25 7.81 7.24
N THR A 387 -11.08 8.43 7.27
CA THR A 387 -10.29 8.56 8.49
C THR A 387 -9.65 9.94 8.60
N GLN A 388 -9.23 10.29 9.81
CA GLN A 388 -8.42 11.49 10.07
C GLN A 388 -6.96 11.13 10.37
N SER A 389 -6.64 9.84 10.52
CA SER A 389 -5.28 9.38 10.81
C SER A 389 -4.94 8.16 9.99
N MET A 390 -3.73 8.12 9.45
CA MET A 390 -3.18 6.97 8.75
C MET A 390 -1.74 6.76 9.19
N ARG A 391 -1.40 5.52 9.51
CA ARG A 391 -0.02 5.07 9.72
C ARG A 391 0.34 4.02 8.70
N VAL A 392 1.56 4.10 8.21
CA VAL A 392 2.13 3.12 7.30
C VAL A 392 3.49 2.71 7.82
N HIS A 393 3.69 1.42 8.03
CA HIS A 393 4.99 0.85 8.32
C HIS A 393 5.32 -0.24 7.31
N LEU A 394 6.58 -0.60 7.23
CA LEU A 394 7.08 -1.58 6.29
C LEU A 394 7.66 -2.78 7.03
N ASP A 395 7.33 -3.97 6.55
CA ASP A 395 8.01 -5.22 6.90
C ASP A 395 9.01 -5.55 5.79
N PRO A 396 10.31 -5.24 5.94
CA PRO A 396 11.31 -5.49 4.92
C PRO A 396 11.49 -6.98 4.65
N GLY A 397 11.52 -7.35 3.37
CA GLY A 397 11.71 -8.74 2.96
C GLY A 397 10.64 -9.72 3.46
N ALA A 398 9.48 -9.25 3.85
CA ALA A 398 8.39 -10.06 4.42
C ALA A 398 7.87 -11.15 3.48
N LEU A 399 8.09 -11.00 2.20
CA LEU A 399 7.62 -11.91 1.15
C LEU A 399 8.78 -12.47 0.35
N LEU A 400 8.64 -13.72 -0.10
CA LEU A 400 9.54 -14.35 -1.06
C LEU A 400 8.79 -14.56 -2.38
N ILE A 401 8.99 -13.64 -3.32
CA ILE A 401 8.17 -13.59 -4.54
C ILE A 401 8.90 -14.13 -5.74
N ARG A 402 8.21 -15.00 -6.48
CA ARG A 402 8.68 -15.57 -7.73
C ARG A 402 8.64 -14.51 -8.84
N ARG A 403 9.81 -14.11 -9.35
CA ARG A 403 9.99 -13.10 -10.40
C ARG A 403 10.70 -13.68 -11.62
N PRO A 404 10.62 -13.01 -12.80
CA PRO A 404 11.45 -13.40 -13.95
C PRO A 404 12.92 -13.42 -13.57
N ALA A 405 13.67 -14.38 -14.11
CA ALA A 405 15.13 -14.27 -14.13
C ALA A 405 15.50 -13.07 -15.00
N ALA A 406 16.50 -12.27 -14.56
CA ALA A 406 16.98 -11.10 -15.28
C ALA A 406 17.57 -11.46 -16.64
#